data_26689a9a214aefaf02ac6e8b978cc074
#
_entry.id   26689a9a214aefaf02ac6e8b978cc074
#
_cell.length_a   1.000
_cell.length_b   1.000
_cell.length_c   1.000
_cell.angle_alpha   90.00
_cell.angle_beta   90.00
_cell.angle_gamma   90.00
#
_symmetry.space_group_name_H-M   'P 1'
#
loop_
_entity.id
_entity.type
_entity.pdbx_description
1 polymer ?
#
loop_
_entity_poly.entity_id
_entity_poly.type
_entity_poly.pdbx_seq_one_letter_code
_entity_poly.pdbx_strand_id
1 'polypeptide(L)'
;ALGPRGFSHWTYAPKADRFLRRDWQKPHPKAEVEALMAFGAHLRTRSMAFSVGLTPLGLNEGYDAASRAALKARIGQLCELGIDALSLLFDDMKGDFPDLAATQMRIAHDVADWLDGRSLTLCPSYYSDDPILDRVFGARPEGYLKELGQGLHPSIGIYWTGEKVCSAN
;
A
#
# COMPACT_ATOMS: atom_id res chain seq x y z
N ALA A 1 -7.05 -19.19 16.68
CA ALA A 1 -5.64 -18.75 16.54
C ALA A 1 -5.15 -19.08 15.13
N LEU A 2 -4.54 -18.09 14.42
CA LEU A 2 -4.10 -18.23 13.03
C LEU A 2 -2.66 -18.79 12.92
N GLY A 3 -1.76 -18.44 13.86
CA GLY A 3 -0.37 -18.89 13.86
C GLY A 3 -0.19 -20.41 13.73
N PRO A 4 -0.89 -21.26 14.51
CA PRO A 4 -0.82 -22.71 14.36
C PRO A 4 -1.31 -23.26 13.01
N ARG A 5 -1.97 -22.43 12.19
CA ARG A 5 -2.44 -22.76 10.83
C ARG A 5 -1.47 -22.30 9.73
N GLY A 6 -0.24 -21.90 10.07
CA GLY A 6 0.79 -21.50 9.11
C GLY A 6 0.72 -20.06 8.63
N PHE A 7 -0.13 -19.19 9.20
CA PHE A 7 -0.12 -17.76 8.90
C PHE A 7 1.07 -17.08 9.59
N SER A 8 1.87 -16.36 8.83
CA SER A 8 3.07 -15.66 9.30
C SER A 8 2.93 -14.14 9.35
N HIS A 9 1.89 -13.59 8.71
CA HIS A 9 1.66 -12.15 8.59
C HIS A 9 0.22 -11.77 8.85
N TRP A 10 0.02 -10.57 9.39
CA TRP A 10 -1.27 -9.93 9.51
C TRP A 10 -1.19 -8.51 8.98
N THR A 11 -2.00 -8.18 7.97
CA THR A 11 -2.08 -6.82 7.42
C THR A 11 -3.34 -6.12 7.92
N TYR A 12 -3.17 -5.00 8.61
CA TYR A 12 -4.25 -4.12 9.03
C TYR A 12 -4.54 -3.10 7.93
N ALA A 13 -5.62 -3.28 7.20
CA ALA A 13 -6.02 -2.39 6.10
C ALA A 13 -7.55 -2.26 6.00
N PRO A 14 -8.29 -1.93 7.09
CA PRO A 14 -9.74 -1.81 7.01
C PRO A 14 -10.14 -0.59 6.18
N LYS A 15 -11.06 -0.76 5.23
CA LYS A 15 -11.57 0.34 4.39
C LYS A 15 -12.27 1.45 5.20
N ALA A 16 -12.71 1.15 6.41
CA ALA A 16 -13.33 2.11 7.33
C ALA A 16 -12.31 3.02 8.05
N ASP A 17 -11.02 2.64 8.09
CA ASP A 17 -9.99 3.47 8.70
C ASP A 17 -9.65 4.65 7.79
N ARG A 18 -10.21 5.82 8.14
CA ARG A 18 -10.01 7.04 7.37
C ARG A 18 -8.55 7.51 7.36
N PHE A 19 -7.78 7.25 8.41
CA PHE A 19 -6.40 7.69 8.57
C PHE A 19 -5.41 6.85 7.74
N LEU A 20 -5.85 5.71 7.23
CA LEU A 20 -5.09 4.92 6.26
C LEU A 20 -5.55 5.17 4.81
N ARG A 21 -6.56 6.05 4.61
CA ARG A 21 -7.16 6.29 3.30
C ARG A 21 -7.39 7.79 3.04
N ARG A 22 -8.62 8.29 3.29
CA ARG A 22 -9.05 9.66 2.95
C ARG A 22 -8.28 10.74 3.68
N ASP A 23 -8.01 10.53 4.96
CA ASP A 23 -7.29 11.47 5.82
C ASP A 23 -5.87 10.97 6.15
N TRP A 24 -5.24 10.26 5.22
CA TRP A 24 -3.94 9.61 5.43
C TRP A 24 -2.82 10.55 5.90
N GLN A 25 -2.92 11.84 5.59
CA GLN A 25 -1.99 12.87 6.04
C GLN A 25 -2.11 13.18 7.54
N LYS A 26 -3.19 12.77 8.19
CA LYS A 26 -3.43 13.00 9.61
C LYS A 26 -2.97 11.80 10.45
N PRO A 27 -2.39 12.02 11.64
CA PRO A 27 -2.08 10.93 12.55
C PRO A 27 -3.36 10.27 13.06
N HIS A 28 -3.27 8.99 13.43
CA HIS A 28 -4.33 8.34 14.19
C HIS A 28 -4.49 9.02 15.56
N PRO A 29 -5.68 9.02 16.14
CA PRO A 29 -5.91 9.38 17.54
C PRO A 29 -5.05 8.53 18.47
N LYS A 30 -4.60 9.13 19.58
CA LYS A 30 -3.70 8.47 20.54
C LYS A 30 -4.19 7.08 20.99
N ALA A 31 -5.48 6.95 21.30
CA ALA A 31 -6.06 5.67 21.72
C ALA A 31 -5.98 4.58 20.64
N GLU A 32 -6.13 4.96 19.36
CA GLU A 32 -6.00 4.04 18.23
C GLU A 32 -4.54 3.63 18.02
N VAL A 33 -3.60 4.58 18.16
CA VAL A 33 -2.15 4.32 18.13
C VAL A 33 -1.78 3.28 19.19
N GLU A 34 -2.21 3.50 20.45
CA GLU A 34 -1.96 2.58 21.56
C GLU A 34 -2.54 1.19 21.31
N ALA A 35 -3.76 1.12 20.75
CA ALA A 35 -4.41 -0.14 20.39
C ALA A 35 -3.66 -0.89 19.27
N LEU A 36 -3.23 -0.17 18.22
CA LEU A 36 -2.45 -0.76 17.12
C LEU A 36 -1.08 -1.26 17.59
N MET A 37 -0.39 -0.51 18.44
CA MET A 37 0.88 -0.93 19.03
C MET A 37 0.72 -2.19 19.90
N ALA A 38 -0.30 -2.23 20.75
CA ALA A 38 -0.62 -3.39 21.57
C ALA A 38 -0.95 -4.62 20.72
N PHE A 39 -1.70 -4.41 19.62
CA PHE A 39 -2.03 -5.48 18.69
C PHE A 39 -0.78 -6.02 17.98
N GLY A 40 0.12 -5.15 17.49
CA GLY A 40 1.39 -5.55 16.89
C GLY A 40 2.26 -6.34 17.87
N ALA A 41 2.36 -5.88 19.12
CA ALA A 41 3.07 -6.60 20.18
C ALA A 41 2.47 -8.00 20.42
N HIS A 42 1.14 -8.11 20.43
CA HIS A 42 0.46 -9.39 20.56
C HIS A 42 0.72 -10.35 19.37
N LEU A 43 0.80 -9.84 18.15
CA LEU A 43 1.14 -10.66 16.98
C LEU A 43 2.56 -11.25 17.10
N ARG A 44 3.52 -10.45 17.55
CA ARG A 44 4.91 -10.91 17.75
C ARG A 44 5.01 -12.05 18.77
N THR A 45 4.20 -12.07 19.84
CA THR A 45 4.15 -13.21 20.77
C THR A 45 3.70 -14.51 20.11
N ARG A 46 3.18 -14.43 18.87
CA ARG A 46 2.74 -15.56 18.05
C ARG A 46 3.60 -15.79 16.83
N SER A 47 4.77 -15.20 16.77
CA SER A 47 5.70 -15.23 15.61
C SER A 47 5.01 -14.79 14.31
N MET A 48 4.14 -13.79 14.41
CA MET A 48 3.45 -13.21 13.25
C MET A 48 3.93 -11.76 13.05
N ALA A 49 4.25 -11.42 11.80
CA ALA A 49 4.57 -10.05 11.42
C ALA A 49 3.31 -9.17 11.38
N PHE A 50 3.47 -7.92 11.79
CA PHE A 50 2.43 -6.90 11.73
C PHE A 50 2.68 -5.94 10.57
N SER A 51 1.75 -5.90 9.62
CA SER A 51 1.77 -5.00 8.47
C SER A 51 0.60 -4.03 8.52
N VAL A 52 0.76 -2.87 7.89
CA VAL A 52 -0.31 -1.88 7.68
C VAL A 52 -0.47 -1.61 6.19
N GLY A 53 -1.71 -1.52 5.72
CA GLY A 53 -2.04 -1.08 4.36
C GLY A 53 -2.38 0.40 4.33
N LEU A 54 -1.67 1.17 3.52
CA LEU A 54 -1.90 2.60 3.31
C LEU A 54 -2.40 2.84 1.88
N THR A 55 -3.60 3.42 1.75
CA THR A 55 -4.15 3.91 0.49
C THR A 55 -4.08 5.45 0.49
N PRO A 56 -3.02 6.07 -0.05
CA PRO A 56 -2.85 7.51 0.00
C PRO A 56 -3.68 8.20 -1.08
N LEU A 57 -5.01 8.28 -0.87
CA LEU A 57 -5.96 8.81 -1.85
C LEU A 57 -5.54 10.19 -2.35
N GLY A 58 -5.58 10.39 -3.66
CA GLY A 58 -5.21 11.62 -4.36
C GLY A 58 -3.76 11.66 -4.85
N LEU A 59 -2.85 10.82 -4.40
CA LEU A 59 -1.44 10.88 -4.84
C LEU A 59 -1.22 10.52 -6.31
N ASN A 60 -2.12 9.75 -6.94
CA ASN A 60 -2.04 9.49 -8.39
C ASN A 60 -2.28 10.76 -9.23
N GLU A 61 -2.98 11.74 -8.67
CA GLU A 61 -3.33 13.01 -9.35
C GLU A 61 -2.16 14.00 -9.35
N GLY A 62 -1.19 13.81 -8.46
CA GLY A 62 0.02 14.62 -8.38
C GLY A 62 0.87 14.29 -7.16
N TYR A 63 2.17 14.14 -7.41
CA TYR A 63 3.16 13.85 -6.38
C TYR A 63 4.24 14.93 -6.38
N ASP A 64 3.90 16.06 -5.78
CA ASP A 64 4.76 17.22 -5.61
C ASP A 64 5.59 17.17 -4.31
N ALA A 65 6.38 18.22 -4.05
CA ALA A 65 7.22 18.30 -2.85
C ALA A 65 6.40 18.32 -1.55
N ALA A 66 5.20 18.93 -1.56
CA ALA A 66 4.35 19.01 -0.37
C ALA A 66 3.73 17.65 -0.04
N SER A 67 3.16 16.98 -1.04
CA SER A 67 2.60 15.63 -0.88
C SER A 67 3.68 14.60 -0.53
N ARG A 68 4.89 14.74 -1.09
CA ARG A 68 6.05 13.93 -0.74
C ARG A 68 6.44 14.10 0.73
N ALA A 69 6.51 15.33 1.22
CA ALA A 69 6.83 15.62 2.63
C ALA A 69 5.75 15.06 3.58
N ALA A 70 4.47 15.22 3.23
CA ALA A 70 3.35 14.68 3.99
C ALA A 70 3.40 13.14 4.05
N LEU A 71 3.69 12.48 2.92
CA LEU A 71 3.83 11.03 2.87
C LEU A 71 4.99 10.54 3.72
N LYS A 72 6.16 11.22 3.65
CA LYS A 72 7.31 10.88 4.48
C LYS A 72 6.98 10.96 5.97
N ALA A 73 6.32 12.02 6.41
CA ALA A 73 5.89 12.17 7.80
C ALA A 73 4.92 11.04 8.19
N ARG A 74 4.01 10.67 7.29
CA ARG A 74 3.06 9.59 7.53
C ARG A 74 3.75 8.23 7.65
N ILE A 75 4.70 7.92 6.78
CA ILE A 75 5.49 6.67 6.87
C ILE A 75 6.23 6.60 8.20
N GLY A 76 6.87 7.70 8.64
CA GLY A 76 7.50 7.77 9.96
C GLY A 76 6.55 7.40 11.09
N GLN A 77 5.35 7.99 11.13
CA GLN A 77 4.32 7.67 12.12
C GLN A 77 3.89 6.19 12.10
N LEU A 78 3.76 5.59 10.90
CA LEU A 78 3.43 4.17 10.77
C LEU A 78 4.58 3.28 11.26
N CYS A 79 5.82 3.67 11.01
CA CYS A 79 6.99 2.97 11.56
C CYS A 79 7.02 3.01 13.09
N GLU A 80 6.62 4.13 13.71
CA GLU A 80 6.51 4.27 15.17
C GLU A 80 5.47 3.32 15.78
N LEU A 81 4.46 2.86 15.02
CA LEU A 81 3.56 1.80 15.47
C LEU A 81 4.27 0.44 15.63
N GLY A 82 5.51 0.33 15.16
CA GLY A 82 6.28 -0.91 15.19
C GLY A 82 5.83 -1.91 14.13
N ILE A 83 5.45 -1.46 12.94
CA ILE A 83 5.14 -2.36 11.82
C ILE A 83 6.39 -3.09 11.34
N ASP A 84 6.21 -4.31 10.83
CA ASP A 84 7.28 -5.11 10.23
C ASP A 84 7.29 -4.95 8.70
N ALA A 85 6.15 -4.56 8.10
CA ALA A 85 6.00 -4.33 6.67
C ALA A 85 4.89 -3.30 6.38
N LEU A 86 4.93 -2.72 5.17
CA LEU A 86 3.89 -1.82 4.66
C LEU A 86 3.33 -2.37 3.35
N SER A 87 2.01 -2.27 3.17
CA SER A 87 1.36 -2.43 1.87
C SER A 87 0.92 -1.05 1.38
N LEU A 88 1.49 -0.60 0.26
CA LEU A 88 1.09 0.64 -0.41
C LEU A 88 0.03 0.31 -1.45
N LEU A 89 -1.18 0.84 -1.27
CA LEU A 89 -2.38 0.38 -1.98
C LEU A 89 -2.92 1.48 -2.90
N PHE A 90 -2.83 1.28 -4.22
CA PHE A 90 -3.40 2.16 -5.24
C PHE A 90 -4.66 1.58 -5.92
N ASP A 91 -5.14 0.43 -5.44
CA ASP A 91 -6.24 -0.35 -5.99
C ASP A 91 -7.63 0.31 -5.95
N ASP A 92 -7.80 1.36 -5.17
CA ASP A 92 -9.06 2.13 -5.09
C ASP A 92 -8.88 3.57 -5.63
N MET A 93 -7.90 3.82 -6.48
CA MET A 93 -7.57 5.15 -6.99
C MET A 93 -7.72 5.22 -8.51
N LYS A 94 -8.15 6.40 -9.03
CA LYS A 94 -8.15 6.64 -10.48
C LYS A 94 -6.76 6.38 -11.07
N GLY A 95 -6.73 5.84 -12.28
CA GLY A 95 -5.52 5.44 -12.95
C GLY A 95 -5.36 5.97 -14.38
N ASP A 96 -6.25 6.80 -14.88
CA ASP A 96 -6.27 7.34 -16.23
C ASP A 96 -5.32 8.55 -16.42
N PHE A 97 -4.14 8.48 -15.81
CA PHE A 97 -3.10 9.52 -15.92
C PHE A 97 -1.95 9.02 -16.81
N PRO A 98 -1.48 9.82 -17.79
CA PRO A 98 -0.46 9.38 -18.77
C PRO A 98 0.84 8.88 -18.14
N ASP A 99 1.28 9.46 -17.02
CA ASP A 99 2.52 9.17 -16.31
C ASP A 99 2.30 8.33 -15.03
N LEU A 100 1.19 7.58 -14.96
CA LEU A 100 0.79 6.83 -13.77
C LEU A 100 1.89 5.88 -13.30
N ALA A 101 2.49 5.09 -14.19
CA ALA A 101 3.55 4.13 -13.84
C ALA A 101 4.74 4.86 -13.19
N ALA A 102 5.23 5.93 -13.82
CA ALA A 102 6.34 6.72 -13.32
C ALA A 102 6.02 7.34 -11.95
N THR A 103 4.80 7.84 -11.76
CA THR A 103 4.35 8.43 -10.50
C THR A 103 4.28 7.38 -9.40
N GLN A 104 3.67 6.22 -9.65
CA GLN A 104 3.58 5.15 -8.66
C GLN A 104 4.94 4.55 -8.31
N MET A 105 5.85 4.38 -9.27
CA MET A 105 7.22 3.95 -9.01
C MET A 105 7.97 4.94 -8.13
N ARG A 106 7.89 6.24 -8.45
CA ARG A 106 8.53 7.29 -7.65
C ARG A 106 8.03 7.30 -6.21
N ILE A 107 6.71 7.16 -5.99
CA ILE A 107 6.12 7.06 -4.66
C ILE A 107 6.62 5.78 -3.96
N ALA A 108 6.62 4.64 -4.64
CA ALA A 108 7.04 3.36 -4.06
C ALA A 108 8.52 3.35 -3.66
N HIS A 109 9.40 3.94 -4.49
CA HIS A 109 10.83 4.05 -4.18
C HIS A 109 11.05 4.98 -2.97
N ASP A 110 10.43 6.15 -2.94
CA ASP A 110 10.49 7.05 -1.79
C ASP A 110 10.02 6.36 -0.49
N VAL A 111 8.92 5.63 -0.56
CA VAL A 111 8.40 4.87 0.60
C VAL A 111 9.37 3.77 1.01
N ALA A 112 9.93 3.01 0.07
CA ALA A 112 10.91 1.97 0.35
C ALA A 112 12.14 2.52 1.08
N ASP A 113 12.65 3.67 0.64
CA ASP A 113 13.78 4.35 1.26
C ASP A 113 13.48 4.80 2.71
N TRP A 114 12.23 5.18 3.00
CA TRP A 114 11.84 5.65 4.35
C TRP A 114 11.44 4.54 5.31
N LEU A 115 11.27 3.31 4.82
CA LEU A 115 10.87 2.16 5.64
C LEU A 115 12.00 1.56 6.49
N ASP A 116 13.24 2.04 6.33
CA ASP A 116 14.38 1.62 7.15
C ASP A 116 14.53 0.09 7.21
N GLY A 117 14.62 -0.54 6.05
CA GLY A 117 14.80 -1.99 5.88
C GLY A 117 13.55 -2.85 6.07
N ARG A 118 12.39 -2.27 6.38
CA ARG A 118 11.11 -3.00 6.42
C ARG A 118 10.64 -3.34 5.00
N SER A 119 9.88 -4.42 4.87
CA SER A 119 9.37 -4.85 3.57
C SER A 119 8.26 -3.93 3.06
N LEU A 120 8.28 -3.67 1.74
CA LEU A 120 7.21 -2.97 1.02
C LEU A 120 6.57 -3.91 0.01
N THR A 121 5.23 -3.90 -0.03
CA THR A 121 4.45 -4.50 -1.11
C THR A 121 3.55 -3.43 -1.73
N LEU A 122 3.54 -3.34 -3.05
CA LEU A 122 2.73 -2.42 -3.83
C LEU A 122 1.49 -3.14 -4.38
N CYS A 123 0.31 -2.57 -4.21
CA CYS A 123 -0.86 -2.89 -5.03
C CYS A 123 -1.03 -1.77 -6.06
N PRO A 124 -0.75 -2.01 -7.35
CA PRO A 124 -0.91 -1.00 -8.38
C PRO A 124 -2.40 -0.72 -8.66
N SER A 125 -2.73 0.39 -9.31
CA SER A 125 -4.13 0.71 -9.66
C SER A 125 -4.74 -0.36 -10.57
N TYR A 126 -3.95 -0.90 -11.51
CA TYR A 126 -4.36 -2.02 -12.36
C TYR A 126 -3.62 -3.29 -11.93
N TYR A 127 -4.16 -3.93 -10.89
CA TYR A 127 -3.59 -5.13 -10.25
C TYR A 127 -4.06 -6.46 -10.89
N SER A 128 -4.67 -6.38 -12.07
CA SER A 128 -5.17 -7.51 -12.86
C SER A 128 -5.21 -7.14 -14.34
N ASP A 129 -5.22 -8.13 -15.20
CA ASP A 129 -5.51 -7.94 -16.64
C ASP A 129 -7.00 -7.76 -16.93
N ASP A 130 -7.86 -7.91 -15.93
CA ASP A 130 -9.30 -7.79 -16.09
C ASP A 130 -9.72 -6.39 -16.59
N PRO A 131 -10.40 -6.27 -17.76
CA PRO A 131 -10.86 -5.00 -18.28
C PRO A 131 -11.92 -4.30 -17.42
N ILE A 132 -12.40 -4.93 -16.35
CA ILE A 132 -13.26 -4.27 -15.36
C ILE A 132 -12.53 -3.09 -14.71
N LEU A 133 -11.21 -3.20 -14.50
CA LEU A 133 -10.41 -2.14 -13.86
C LEU A 133 -10.37 -0.89 -14.73
N ASP A 134 -10.29 -1.04 -16.07
CA ASP A 134 -10.32 0.10 -16.99
C ASP A 134 -11.68 0.82 -16.96
N ARG A 135 -12.76 0.09 -16.71
CA ARG A 135 -14.10 0.68 -16.54
C ARG A 135 -14.30 1.38 -15.21
N VAL A 136 -13.63 0.90 -14.17
CA VAL A 136 -13.80 1.43 -12.80
C VAL A 136 -12.84 2.58 -12.52
N PHE A 137 -11.57 2.48 -12.96
CA PHE A 137 -10.52 3.43 -12.63
C PHE A 137 -10.12 4.36 -13.78
N GLY A 138 -10.78 4.24 -14.94
CA GLY A 138 -10.44 4.92 -16.19
C GLY A 138 -9.54 4.06 -17.08
N ALA A 139 -9.34 4.51 -18.31
CA ALA A 139 -8.54 3.78 -19.30
C ALA A 139 -7.09 3.60 -18.81
N ARG A 140 -6.61 2.38 -18.79
CA ARG A 140 -5.22 2.07 -18.42
C ARG A 140 -4.27 2.73 -19.41
N PRO A 141 -3.26 3.50 -18.93
CA PRO A 141 -2.24 4.06 -19.81
C PRO A 141 -1.50 2.97 -20.59
N GLU A 142 -1.19 3.25 -21.85
CA GLU A 142 -0.41 2.34 -22.69
C GLU A 142 0.94 2.05 -22.04
N GLY A 143 1.33 0.78 -22.01
CA GLY A 143 2.62 0.37 -21.44
C GLY A 143 2.70 0.33 -19.92
N TYR A 144 1.65 0.74 -19.19
CA TYR A 144 1.65 0.90 -17.73
C TYR A 144 2.27 -0.28 -16.96
N LEU A 145 1.80 -1.52 -17.22
CA LEU A 145 2.31 -2.70 -16.50
C LEU A 145 3.75 -3.03 -16.88
N LYS A 146 4.12 -2.81 -18.15
CA LYS A 146 5.49 -3.03 -18.62
C LYS A 146 6.45 -2.05 -17.97
N GLU A 147 6.11 -0.77 -17.95
CA GLU A 147 6.93 0.28 -17.33
C GLU A 147 7.08 0.03 -15.81
N LEU A 148 5.97 -0.26 -15.14
CA LEU A 148 5.98 -0.57 -13.70
C LEU A 148 6.89 -1.78 -13.40
N GLY A 149 6.74 -2.87 -14.17
CA GLY A 149 7.53 -4.09 -13.97
C GLY A 149 9.02 -3.94 -14.31
N GLN A 150 9.38 -3.03 -15.23
CA GLN A 150 10.77 -2.75 -15.58
C GLN A 150 11.45 -1.75 -14.64
N GLY A 151 10.70 -0.82 -14.08
CA GLY A 151 11.26 0.27 -13.29
C GLY A 151 11.14 0.10 -11.78
N LEU A 152 10.26 -0.78 -11.29
CA LEU A 152 10.12 -1.00 -9.86
C LEU A 152 11.33 -1.77 -9.31
N HIS A 153 11.86 -1.36 -8.15
CA HIS A 153 12.99 -2.05 -7.53
C HIS A 153 12.61 -3.50 -7.16
N PRO A 154 13.46 -4.50 -7.44
CA PRO A 154 13.13 -5.91 -7.23
C PRO A 154 12.80 -6.33 -5.78
N SER A 155 13.19 -5.52 -4.80
CA SER A 155 12.84 -5.77 -3.39
C SER A 155 11.40 -5.39 -3.05
N ILE A 156 10.70 -4.66 -3.92
CA ILE A 156 9.31 -4.26 -3.70
C ILE A 156 8.40 -5.36 -4.24
N GLY A 157 7.63 -5.99 -3.36
CA GLY A 157 6.63 -6.98 -3.75
C GLY A 157 5.45 -6.34 -4.50
N ILE A 158 4.75 -7.10 -5.32
CA ILE A 158 3.56 -6.65 -6.05
C ILE A 158 2.39 -7.58 -5.74
N TYR A 159 1.23 -6.98 -5.40
CA TYR A 159 -0.04 -7.70 -5.40
C TYR A 159 -0.57 -7.82 -6.83
N TRP A 160 -0.90 -9.03 -7.24
CA TRP A 160 -1.42 -9.35 -8.55
C TRP A 160 -2.46 -10.47 -8.47
N THR A 161 -3.65 -10.26 -9.05
CA THR A 161 -4.73 -11.26 -9.01
C THR A 161 -4.85 -12.11 -10.29
N GLY A 162 -3.99 -11.87 -11.28
CA GLY A 162 -4.01 -12.60 -12.54
C GLY A 162 -4.95 -11.98 -13.58
N GLU A 163 -5.52 -12.85 -14.44
CA GLU A 163 -6.36 -12.42 -15.56
C GLU A 163 -7.72 -11.82 -15.12
N LYS A 164 -8.14 -12.14 -13.90
CA LYS A 164 -9.43 -11.70 -13.35
C LYS A 164 -9.27 -11.13 -11.95
N VAL A 165 -10.04 -10.08 -11.65
CA VAL A 165 -10.16 -9.55 -10.28
C VAL A 165 -10.78 -10.60 -9.36
N CYS A 166 -11.80 -11.30 -9.83
CA CYS A 166 -12.39 -12.45 -9.15
C CYS A 166 -12.46 -13.62 -10.14
N SER A 167 -11.79 -14.73 -9.80
CA SER A 167 -11.93 -15.98 -10.56
C SER A 167 -13.34 -16.53 -10.37
N ALA A 168 -14.02 -16.87 -11.47
CA ALA A 168 -15.19 -17.74 -11.40
C ALA A 168 -14.67 -19.14 -11.04
N ASN A 169 -15.20 -19.74 -9.98
CA ASN A 169 -15.00 -21.16 -9.67
C ASN A 169 -15.66 -22.04 -10.73
#